data_d0a290fc1fb1171add0032ab85c91994
#
_entry.id   d0a290fc1fb1171add0032ab85c91994
#
_cell.length_a   1.000
_cell.length_b   1.000
_cell.length_c   1.000
_cell.angle_alpha   90.00
_cell.angle_beta   90.00
_cell.angle_gamma   90.00
#
_symmetry.space_group_name_H-M   'P 1'
#
loop_
_entity.id
_entity.type
_entity.pdbx_description
1 polymer ?
#
loop_
_entity_poly.entity_id
_entity_poly.type
_entity_poly.pdbx_seq_one_letter_code
_entity_poly.pdbx_strand_id
1 'polypeptide(L)'
;MEHIKQDQIINIPNALTVVRILLLPVVVWRFIIGDATGALIAYLAAMLTDALDGIIARKFNQITALGKLLDPLADKLSLVTLLGLFVSDGQIPLWVLAIILVKEVTMVIGGGVAFKRGVVVYALPIGKVTTVVFVLSIIARFLALTQIADTLLWISVALSMVALIWYAVDLMKKLGIKANSTK
;
A
#
# COMPACT_ATOMS: atom_id res chain seq x y z
N MET A 1 4.68 24.97 6.41
CA MET A 1 3.55 24.94 5.46
C MET A 1 4.12 24.56 4.10
N GLU A 2 3.81 23.37 3.62
CA GLU A 2 4.24 22.93 2.27
C GLU A 2 3.44 23.73 1.24
N HIS A 3 4.13 24.48 0.38
CA HIS A 3 3.51 25.17 -0.76
C HIS A 3 3.06 24.13 -1.79
N ILE A 4 1.76 23.84 -1.84
CA ILE A 4 1.17 23.01 -2.87
C ILE A 4 1.08 23.86 -4.14
N LYS A 5 1.90 23.57 -5.14
CA LYS A 5 1.73 24.15 -6.47
C LYS A 5 0.52 23.49 -7.14
N GLN A 6 -0.61 24.19 -7.17
CA GLN A 6 -1.87 23.69 -7.74
C GLN A 6 -1.84 23.52 -9.28
N ASP A 7 -0.92 24.15 -9.97
CA ASP A 7 -1.01 24.35 -11.43
C ASP A 7 -0.17 23.39 -12.30
N GLN A 8 0.61 22.47 -11.70
CA GLN A 8 1.41 21.53 -12.48
C GLN A 8 0.87 20.10 -12.36
N ILE A 9 -0.12 19.76 -13.18
CA ILE A 9 -0.64 18.39 -13.30
C ILE A 9 0.44 17.45 -13.85
N ILE A 10 1.28 17.93 -14.79
CA ILE A 10 2.36 17.16 -15.41
C ILE A 10 3.68 17.55 -14.73
N ASN A 11 4.16 16.66 -13.88
CA ASN A 11 5.48 16.75 -13.24
C ASN A 11 6.12 15.36 -13.18
N ILE A 12 7.43 15.31 -12.88
CA ILE A 12 8.19 14.06 -12.86
C ILE A 12 7.62 13.05 -11.84
N PRO A 13 7.28 13.42 -10.58
CA PRO A 13 6.65 12.49 -9.65
C PRO A 13 5.36 11.85 -10.17
N ASN A 14 4.41 12.68 -10.64
CA ASN A 14 3.15 12.16 -11.18
C ASN A 14 3.37 11.24 -12.40
N ALA A 15 4.33 11.56 -13.28
CA ALA A 15 4.69 10.69 -14.40
C ALA A 15 5.21 9.33 -13.92
N LEU A 16 6.06 9.31 -12.89
CA LEU A 16 6.57 8.06 -12.29
C LEU A 16 5.45 7.22 -11.66
N THR A 17 4.48 7.86 -10.99
CA THR A 17 3.29 7.17 -10.47
C THR A 17 2.46 6.55 -11.59
N VAL A 18 2.28 7.24 -12.72
CA VAL A 18 1.60 6.69 -13.90
C VAL A 18 2.40 5.51 -14.49
N VAL A 19 3.72 5.62 -14.61
CA VAL A 19 4.59 4.52 -15.07
C VAL A 19 4.43 3.30 -14.14
N ARG A 20 4.37 3.50 -12.82
CA ARG A 20 4.10 2.42 -11.86
C ARG A 20 2.78 1.70 -12.17
N ILE A 21 1.72 2.45 -12.39
CA ILE A 21 0.40 1.88 -12.72
C ILE A 21 0.47 1.09 -14.03
N LEU A 22 1.18 1.60 -15.04
CA LEU A 22 1.35 0.92 -16.35
C LEU A 22 2.25 -0.32 -16.25
N LEU A 23 3.13 -0.42 -15.28
CA LEU A 23 3.95 -1.60 -15.04
C LEU A 23 3.14 -2.76 -14.42
N LEU A 24 2.03 -2.51 -13.72
CA LEU A 24 1.21 -3.57 -13.12
C LEU A 24 0.64 -4.56 -14.16
N PRO A 25 0.04 -4.12 -15.27
CA PRO A 25 -0.34 -5.03 -16.35
C PRO A 25 0.83 -5.85 -16.90
N VAL A 26 2.04 -5.27 -16.94
CA VAL A 26 3.25 -6.00 -17.39
C VAL A 26 3.60 -7.10 -16.40
N VAL A 27 3.53 -6.83 -15.08
CA VAL A 27 3.73 -7.85 -14.04
C VAL A 27 2.73 -8.99 -14.21
N VAL A 28 1.44 -8.66 -14.38
CA VAL A 28 0.36 -9.65 -14.58
C VAL A 28 0.63 -10.50 -15.82
N TRP A 29 0.92 -9.87 -16.95
CA TRP A 29 1.18 -10.56 -18.20
C TRP A 29 2.39 -11.51 -18.10
N ARG A 30 3.51 -11.03 -17.56
CA ARG A 30 4.71 -11.85 -17.36
C ARG A 30 4.43 -13.05 -16.47
N PHE A 31 3.68 -12.84 -15.39
CA PHE A 31 3.30 -13.90 -14.48
C PHE A 31 2.43 -14.98 -15.17
N ILE A 32 1.40 -14.56 -15.93
CA ILE A 32 0.48 -15.48 -16.62
C ILE A 32 1.20 -16.34 -17.66
N ILE A 33 2.22 -15.81 -18.36
CA ILE A 33 3.02 -16.59 -19.32
C ILE A 33 4.09 -17.47 -18.65
N GLY A 34 4.13 -17.53 -17.32
CA GLY A 34 5.09 -18.34 -16.56
C GLY A 34 6.49 -17.72 -16.39
N ASP A 35 6.68 -16.46 -16.79
CA ASP A 35 7.95 -15.73 -16.62
C ASP A 35 8.00 -15.02 -15.26
N ALA A 36 8.19 -15.81 -14.20
CA ALA A 36 8.27 -15.28 -12.83
C ALA A 36 9.43 -14.27 -12.66
N THR A 37 10.55 -14.47 -13.35
CA THR A 37 11.71 -13.55 -13.29
C THR A 37 11.36 -12.21 -13.93
N GLY A 38 10.76 -12.23 -15.13
CA GLY A 38 10.31 -11.01 -15.79
C GLY A 38 9.22 -10.27 -15.00
N ALA A 39 8.30 -11.01 -14.35
CA ALA A 39 7.30 -10.43 -13.45
C ALA A 39 7.97 -9.77 -12.23
N LEU A 40 8.96 -10.41 -11.61
CA LEU A 40 9.72 -9.84 -10.51
C LEU A 40 10.46 -8.57 -10.93
N ILE A 41 11.14 -8.56 -12.07
CA ILE A 41 11.85 -7.39 -12.58
C ILE A 41 10.88 -6.22 -12.81
N ALA A 42 9.72 -6.47 -13.43
CA ALA A 42 8.71 -5.45 -13.64
C ALA A 42 8.15 -4.92 -12.31
N TYR A 43 7.95 -5.78 -11.31
CA TYR A 43 7.53 -5.38 -9.97
C TYR A 43 8.58 -4.53 -9.26
N LEU A 44 9.87 -4.93 -9.31
CA LEU A 44 10.97 -4.15 -8.73
C LEU A 44 11.12 -2.79 -9.42
N ALA A 45 10.92 -2.73 -10.74
CA ALA A 45 10.88 -1.47 -11.46
C ALA A 45 9.73 -0.57 -10.99
N ALA A 46 8.53 -1.13 -10.79
CA ALA A 46 7.39 -0.39 -10.23
C ALA A 46 7.68 0.14 -8.81
N MET A 47 8.33 -0.64 -7.95
CA MET A 47 8.75 -0.20 -6.62
C MET A 47 9.82 0.90 -6.68
N LEU A 48 10.76 0.80 -7.63
CA LEU A 48 11.78 1.81 -7.81
C LEU A 48 11.17 3.15 -8.24
N THR A 49 10.17 3.14 -9.14
CA THR A 49 9.45 4.37 -9.50
C THR A 49 8.78 5.02 -8.30
N ASP A 50 8.19 4.23 -7.38
CA ASP A 50 7.61 4.71 -6.12
C ASP A 50 8.65 5.38 -5.21
N ALA A 51 9.79 4.74 -5.01
CA ALA A 51 10.86 5.31 -4.20
C ALA A 51 11.39 6.62 -4.81
N LEU A 52 11.52 6.67 -6.13
CA LEU A 52 12.04 7.83 -6.86
C LEU A 52 11.05 9.00 -6.86
N ASP A 53 9.74 8.76 -7.09
CA ASP A 53 8.75 9.83 -7.11
C ASP A 53 8.66 10.54 -5.76
N GLY A 54 8.68 9.80 -4.65
CA GLY A 54 8.68 10.36 -3.31
C GLY A 54 9.95 11.16 -2.98
N ILE A 55 11.13 10.71 -3.44
CA ILE A 55 12.39 11.44 -3.26
C ILE A 55 12.39 12.72 -4.09
N ILE A 56 12.03 12.65 -5.37
CA ILE A 56 11.99 13.76 -6.30
C ILE A 56 10.98 14.82 -5.85
N ALA A 57 9.76 14.39 -5.48
CA ALA A 57 8.71 15.29 -5.00
C ALA A 57 9.17 16.13 -3.81
N ARG A 58 9.85 15.51 -2.84
CA ARG A 58 10.39 16.21 -1.65
C ARG A 58 11.58 17.09 -1.99
N LYS A 59 12.56 16.57 -2.77
CA LYS A 59 13.81 17.27 -3.06
C LYS A 59 13.59 18.50 -3.94
N PHE A 60 12.67 18.43 -4.91
CA PHE A 60 12.40 19.50 -5.87
C PHE A 60 11.11 20.29 -5.57
N ASN A 61 10.50 20.04 -4.40
CA ASN A 61 9.27 20.74 -3.97
C ASN A 61 8.13 20.64 -5.01
N GLN A 62 8.00 19.45 -5.66
CA GLN A 62 7.01 19.15 -6.71
C GLN A 62 5.81 18.38 -6.16
N ILE A 63 5.37 18.72 -4.95
CA ILE A 63 4.21 18.09 -4.32
C ILE A 63 2.94 18.71 -4.90
N THR A 64 2.10 17.89 -5.55
CA THR A 64 0.85 18.32 -6.17
C THR A 64 -0.37 17.71 -5.50
N ALA A 65 -1.55 18.33 -5.66
CA ALA A 65 -2.81 17.78 -5.18
C ALA A 65 -3.14 16.44 -5.90
N LEU A 66 -2.82 16.35 -7.20
CA LEU A 66 -3.01 15.14 -8.00
C LEU A 66 -2.09 14.00 -7.52
N GLY A 67 -0.80 14.26 -7.28
CA GLY A 67 0.13 13.26 -6.76
C GLY A 67 -0.33 12.69 -5.41
N LYS A 68 -0.76 13.55 -4.49
CA LYS A 68 -1.31 13.12 -3.18
C LYS A 68 -2.52 12.17 -3.30
N LEU A 69 -3.23 12.18 -4.43
CA LEU A 69 -4.32 11.26 -4.71
C LEU A 69 -3.85 10.02 -5.48
N LEU A 70 -2.96 10.20 -6.47
CA LEU A 70 -2.49 9.11 -7.33
C LEU A 70 -1.60 8.12 -6.57
N ASP A 71 -0.73 8.60 -5.66
CA ASP A 71 0.18 7.73 -4.93
C ASP A 71 -0.56 6.68 -4.08
N PRO A 72 -1.54 7.05 -3.19
CA PRO A 72 -2.32 6.05 -2.47
C PRO A 72 -3.13 5.13 -3.38
N LEU A 73 -3.59 5.62 -4.53
CA LEU A 73 -4.32 4.80 -5.50
C LEU A 73 -3.38 3.76 -6.14
N ALA A 74 -2.20 4.16 -6.59
CA ALA A 74 -1.21 3.27 -7.18
C ALA A 74 -0.74 2.20 -6.19
N ASP A 75 -0.53 2.56 -4.92
CA ASP A 75 -0.17 1.63 -3.84
C ASP A 75 -1.26 0.56 -3.66
N LYS A 76 -2.54 0.98 -3.59
CA LYS A 76 -3.66 0.04 -3.44
C LYS A 76 -3.82 -0.86 -4.66
N LEU A 77 -3.68 -0.31 -5.87
CA LEU A 77 -3.71 -1.09 -7.11
C LEU A 77 -2.58 -2.12 -7.12
N SER A 78 -1.35 -1.74 -6.74
CA SER A 78 -0.21 -2.67 -6.65
C SER A 78 -0.49 -3.81 -5.66
N LEU A 79 -0.98 -3.49 -4.46
CA LEU A 79 -1.32 -4.46 -3.43
C LEU A 79 -2.37 -5.46 -3.92
N VAL A 80 -3.48 -4.95 -4.48
CA VAL A 80 -4.60 -5.79 -4.96
C VAL A 80 -4.17 -6.66 -6.13
N THR A 81 -3.41 -6.09 -7.08
CA THR A 81 -2.91 -6.82 -8.25
C THR A 81 -2.03 -7.98 -7.83
N LEU A 82 -1.04 -7.75 -6.96
CA LEU A 82 -0.11 -8.79 -6.53
C LEU A 82 -0.78 -9.87 -5.68
N LEU A 83 -1.59 -9.49 -4.71
CA LEU A 83 -2.35 -10.47 -3.95
C LEU A 83 -3.31 -11.25 -4.83
N GLY A 84 -4.01 -10.58 -5.75
CA GLY A 84 -4.93 -11.21 -6.69
C GLY A 84 -4.22 -12.23 -7.59
N LEU A 85 -3.02 -11.92 -8.08
CA LEU A 85 -2.19 -12.85 -8.86
C LEU A 85 -1.90 -14.13 -8.08
N PHE A 86 -1.36 -14.00 -6.86
CA PHE A 86 -0.99 -15.17 -6.06
C PHE A 86 -2.21 -15.92 -5.50
N VAL A 87 -3.34 -15.26 -5.34
CA VAL A 87 -4.62 -15.92 -5.04
C VAL A 87 -5.10 -16.73 -6.26
N SER A 88 -5.05 -16.15 -7.47
CA SER A 88 -5.47 -16.85 -8.68
C SER A 88 -4.60 -18.06 -9.02
N ASP A 89 -3.33 -18.02 -8.62
CA ASP A 89 -2.38 -19.13 -8.74
C ASP A 89 -2.46 -20.14 -7.58
N GLY A 90 -3.39 -19.95 -6.64
CA GLY A 90 -3.59 -20.85 -5.49
C GLY A 90 -2.51 -20.78 -4.42
N GLN A 91 -1.56 -19.85 -4.52
CA GLN A 91 -0.47 -19.70 -3.56
C GLN A 91 -0.89 -18.95 -2.28
N ILE A 92 -1.93 -18.12 -2.35
CA ILE A 92 -2.48 -17.39 -1.22
C ILE A 92 -3.98 -17.69 -1.12
N PRO A 93 -4.51 -18.02 0.06
CA PRO A 93 -5.95 -18.20 0.23
C PRO A 93 -6.72 -16.89 -0.02
N LEU A 94 -7.88 -16.97 -0.68
CA LEU A 94 -8.73 -15.82 -1.00
C LEU A 94 -9.11 -14.98 0.24
N TRP A 95 -9.30 -15.60 1.38
CA TRP A 95 -9.67 -14.90 2.60
C TRP A 95 -8.56 -13.95 3.12
N VAL A 96 -7.28 -14.19 2.79
CA VAL A 96 -6.17 -13.26 3.09
C VAL A 96 -6.35 -11.96 2.32
N LEU A 97 -6.65 -12.06 1.01
CA LEU A 97 -6.96 -10.90 0.18
C LEU A 97 -8.17 -10.14 0.75
N ALA A 98 -9.24 -10.87 1.12
CA ALA A 98 -10.45 -10.26 1.68
C ALA A 98 -10.16 -9.48 2.99
N ILE A 99 -9.40 -10.06 3.92
CA ILE A 99 -9.01 -9.39 5.17
C ILE A 99 -8.22 -8.12 4.90
N ILE A 100 -7.24 -8.19 3.99
CA ILE A 100 -6.41 -7.03 3.65
C ILE A 100 -7.26 -5.93 3.00
N LEU A 101 -8.17 -6.28 2.08
CA LEU A 101 -9.07 -5.31 1.46
C LEU A 101 -10.00 -4.64 2.49
N VAL A 102 -10.61 -5.43 3.37
CA VAL A 102 -11.47 -4.89 4.44
C VAL A 102 -10.69 -3.92 5.32
N LYS A 103 -9.46 -4.28 5.71
CA LYS A 103 -8.57 -3.39 6.46
C LYS A 103 -8.30 -2.09 5.71
N GLU A 104 -7.92 -2.16 4.43
CA GLU A 104 -7.60 -0.97 3.63
C GLU A 104 -8.82 -0.05 3.49
N VAL A 105 -9.99 -0.60 3.20
CA VAL A 105 -11.24 0.16 3.11
C VAL A 105 -11.58 0.82 4.46
N THR A 106 -11.44 0.07 5.56
CA THR A 106 -11.70 0.58 6.92
C THR A 106 -10.76 1.76 7.24
N MET A 107 -9.48 1.66 6.90
CA MET A 107 -8.53 2.75 7.13
C MET A 107 -8.84 3.99 6.28
N VAL A 108 -9.25 3.82 5.02
CA VAL A 108 -9.63 4.93 4.14
C VAL A 108 -10.89 5.62 4.66
N ILE A 109 -11.92 4.86 5.02
CA ILE A 109 -13.16 5.42 5.58
C ILE A 109 -12.89 6.13 6.91
N GLY A 110 -12.14 5.48 7.82
CA GLY A 110 -11.79 6.05 9.12
C GLY A 110 -10.97 7.34 8.98
N GLY A 111 -10.01 7.37 8.06
CA GLY A 111 -9.22 8.57 7.73
C GLY A 111 -10.08 9.70 7.18
N GLY A 112 -11.02 9.39 6.28
CA GLY A 112 -11.97 10.36 5.73
C GLY A 112 -12.91 10.95 6.80
N VAL A 113 -13.40 10.13 7.72
CA VAL A 113 -14.21 10.59 8.87
C VAL A 113 -13.39 11.48 9.80
N ALA A 114 -12.14 11.08 10.11
CA ALA A 114 -11.23 11.88 10.91
C ALA A 114 -10.98 13.26 10.29
N PHE A 115 -10.68 13.28 9.00
CA PHE A 115 -10.42 14.51 8.25
C PHE A 115 -11.62 15.48 8.26
N LYS A 116 -12.84 14.96 8.03
CA LYS A 116 -14.08 15.77 8.09
C LYS A 116 -14.32 16.36 9.49
N ARG A 117 -13.81 15.73 10.54
CA ARG A 117 -13.92 16.21 11.93
C ARG A 117 -12.71 17.02 12.39
N GLY A 118 -11.81 17.40 11.47
CA GLY A 118 -10.59 18.17 11.78
C GLY A 118 -9.54 17.39 12.58
N VAL A 119 -9.64 16.07 12.64
CA VAL A 119 -8.72 15.21 13.37
C VAL A 119 -7.63 14.71 12.43
N VAL A 120 -6.37 14.95 12.77
CA VAL A 120 -5.23 14.42 12.01
C VAL A 120 -4.78 13.10 12.63
N VAL A 121 -4.83 12.04 11.82
CA VAL A 121 -4.29 10.72 12.19
C VAL A 121 -2.97 10.51 11.48
N TYR A 122 -1.90 10.29 12.25
CA TYR A 122 -0.57 10.07 11.69
C TYR A 122 -0.35 8.61 11.34
N ALA A 123 0.45 8.38 10.28
CA ALA A 123 0.89 7.04 9.92
C ALA A 123 1.79 6.46 11.03
N LEU A 124 1.42 5.26 11.50
CA LEU A 124 2.16 4.57 12.56
C LEU A 124 3.43 3.91 11.98
N PRO A 125 4.55 3.90 12.74
CA PRO A 125 5.77 3.19 12.31
C PRO A 125 5.54 1.72 11.98
N ILE A 126 4.65 1.06 12.71
CA ILE A 126 4.26 -0.34 12.48
C ILE A 126 3.69 -0.56 11.07
N GLY A 127 2.97 0.42 10.51
CA GLY A 127 2.47 0.34 9.14
C GLY A 127 3.60 0.28 8.11
N LYS A 128 4.69 1.04 8.32
CA LYS A 128 5.87 0.99 7.44
C LYS A 128 6.56 -0.37 7.49
N VAL A 129 6.74 -0.92 8.71
CA VAL A 129 7.31 -2.26 8.90
C VAL A 129 6.45 -3.32 8.20
N THR A 130 5.13 -3.23 8.35
CA THR A 130 4.17 -4.13 7.70
C THR A 130 4.35 -4.12 6.18
N THR A 131 4.48 -2.93 5.57
CA THR A 131 4.68 -2.80 4.12
C THR A 131 5.99 -3.45 3.68
N VAL A 132 7.08 -3.21 4.40
CA VAL A 132 8.39 -3.82 4.08
C VAL A 132 8.32 -5.34 4.16
N VAL A 133 7.75 -5.89 5.24
CA VAL A 133 7.61 -7.35 5.41
C VAL A 133 6.73 -7.95 4.30
N PHE A 134 5.64 -7.27 3.94
CA PHE A 134 4.77 -7.70 2.85
C PHE A 134 5.52 -7.72 1.50
N VAL A 135 6.26 -6.68 1.18
CA VAL A 135 7.09 -6.59 -0.04
C VAL A 135 8.10 -7.74 -0.10
N LEU A 136 8.78 -8.02 1.01
CA LEU A 136 9.72 -9.13 1.09
C LEU A 136 9.03 -10.49 0.89
N SER A 137 7.81 -10.67 1.39
CA SER A 137 6.99 -11.86 1.14
C SER A 137 6.69 -12.03 -0.36
N ILE A 138 6.31 -10.96 -1.05
CA ILE A 138 6.05 -10.98 -2.50
C ILE A 138 7.31 -11.32 -3.30
N ILE A 139 8.44 -10.70 -2.97
CA ILE A 139 9.73 -11.00 -3.62
C ILE A 139 10.11 -12.48 -3.42
N ALA A 140 10.02 -12.98 -2.18
CA ALA A 140 10.31 -14.37 -1.86
C ALA A 140 9.41 -15.34 -2.65
N ARG A 141 8.15 -14.96 -2.90
CA ARG A 141 7.21 -15.76 -3.69
C ARG A 141 7.60 -15.83 -5.16
N PHE A 142 7.98 -14.72 -5.78
CA PHE A 142 8.53 -14.72 -7.14
C PHE A 142 9.80 -15.55 -7.28
N LEU A 143 10.60 -15.63 -6.21
CA LEU A 143 11.82 -16.46 -6.16
C LEU A 143 11.55 -17.93 -5.80
N ALA A 144 10.28 -18.34 -5.73
CA ALA A 144 9.84 -19.69 -5.33
C ALA A 144 10.32 -20.13 -3.92
N LEU A 145 10.65 -19.18 -3.04
CA LEU A 145 11.01 -19.41 -1.64
C LEU A 145 9.74 -19.51 -0.78
N THR A 146 8.91 -20.53 -1.03
CA THR A 146 7.53 -20.62 -0.52
C THR A 146 7.42 -20.54 0.99
N GLN A 147 8.26 -21.27 1.74
CA GLN A 147 8.24 -21.26 3.21
C GLN A 147 8.56 -19.88 3.79
N ILE A 148 9.56 -19.18 3.23
CA ILE A 148 9.94 -17.82 3.63
C ILE A 148 8.81 -16.86 3.27
N ALA A 149 8.26 -16.97 2.05
CA ALA A 149 7.17 -16.14 1.58
C ALA A 149 5.93 -16.26 2.48
N ASP A 150 5.53 -17.49 2.84
CA ASP A 150 4.39 -17.74 3.73
C ASP A 150 4.63 -17.19 5.13
N THR A 151 5.80 -17.43 5.70
CA THR A 151 6.16 -16.91 7.03
C THR A 151 6.07 -15.38 7.05
N LEU A 152 6.67 -14.71 6.06
CA LEU A 152 6.63 -13.25 5.94
C LEU A 152 5.20 -12.74 5.68
N LEU A 153 4.40 -13.46 4.90
CA LEU A 153 2.99 -13.11 4.67
C LEU A 153 2.21 -13.10 5.99
N TRP A 154 2.31 -14.17 6.77
CA TRP A 154 1.62 -14.27 8.05
C TRP A 154 2.07 -13.21 9.05
N ILE A 155 3.36 -12.92 9.11
CA ILE A 155 3.90 -11.82 9.93
C ILE A 155 3.30 -10.48 9.45
N SER A 156 3.26 -10.22 8.15
CA SER A 156 2.70 -8.98 7.60
C SER A 156 1.20 -8.84 7.89
N VAL A 157 0.43 -9.93 7.79
CA VAL A 157 -1.00 -9.95 8.15
C VAL A 157 -1.20 -9.66 9.62
N ALA A 158 -0.44 -10.31 10.51
CA ALA A 158 -0.51 -10.06 11.95
C ALA A 158 -0.19 -8.61 12.31
N LEU A 159 0.93 -8.07 11.79
CA LEU A 159 1.32 -6.67 11.99
C LEU A 159 0.26 -5.71 11.45
N SER A 160 -0.35 -6.06 10.33
CA SER A 160 -1.43 -5.29 9.69
C SER A 160 -2.66 -5.20 10.60
N MET A 161 -3.03 -6.30 11.28
CA MET A 161 -4.15 -6.32 12.22
C MET A 161 -3.83 -5.51 13.48
N VAL A 162 -2.62 -5.62 14.02
CA VAL A 162 -2.17 -4.79 15.14
C VAL A 162 -2.23 -3.30 14.78
N ALA A 163 -1.74 -2.94 13.58
CA ALA A 163 -1.79 -1.57 13.09
C ALA A 163 -3.25 -1.07 12.95
N LEU A 164 -4.18 -1.90 12.45
CA LEU A 164 -5.59 -1.55 12.33
C LEU A 164 -6.24 -1.31 13.70
N ILE A 165 -5.99 -2.20 14.67
CA ILE A 165 -6.53 -2.06 16.03
C ILE A 165 -6.02 -0.78 16.68
N TRP A 166 -4.72 -0.53 16.59
CA TRP A 166 -4.13 0.69 17.13
C TRP A 166 -4.71 1.94 16.47
N TYR A 167 -4.81 1.94 15.13
CA TYR A 167 -5.43 3.02 14.39
C TYR A 167 -6.87 3.28 14.85
N ALA A 168 -7.69 2.22 15.00
CA ALA A 168 -9.06 2.34 15.45
C ALA A 168 -9.16 2.93 16.87
N VAL A 169 -8.31 2.47 17.80
CA VAL A 169 -8.25 2.96 19.17
C VAL A 169 -7.83 4.43 19.22
N ASP A 170 -6.79 4.82 18.47
CA ASP A 170 -6.32 6.22 18.41
C ASP A 170 -7.40 7.14 17.82
N LEU A 171 -8.06 6.68 16.75
CA LEU A 171 -9.17 7.39 16.12
C LEU A 171 -10.34 7.60 17.09
N MET A 172 -10.77 6.55 17.81
CA MET A 172 -11.85 6.65 18.79
C MET A 172 -11.51 7.63 19.91
N LYS A 173 -10.28 7.57 20.43
CA LYS A 173 -9.80 8.52 21.46
C LYS A 173 -9.86 9.97 20.97
N LYS A 174 -9.37 10.23 19.76
CA LYS A 174 -9.35 11.58 19.17
C LYS A 174 -10.73 12.11 18.81
N LEU A 175 -11.67 11.23 18.45
CA LEU A 175 -13.06 11.61 18.18
C LEU A 175 -13.90 11.79 19.45
N GLY A 176 -13.34 11.57 20.62
CA GLY A 176 -14.09 11.66 21.91
C GLY A 176 -15.12 10.55 22.11
N ILE A 177 -15.08 9.51 21.29
CA ILE A 177 -15.94 8.34 21.43
C ILE A 177 -15.33 7.49 22.54
N LYS A 178 -15.77 7.74 23.79
CA LYS A 178 -15.46 6.83 24.90
C LYS A 178 -16.05 5.47 24.54
N ALA A 179 -15.21 4.44 24.49
CA ALA A 179 -15.71 3.08 24.59
C ALA A 179 -16.46 3.01 25.92
N ASN A 180 -17.78 2.89 25.86
CA ASN A 180 -18.58 2.55 27.05
C ASN A 180 -18.11 1.16 27.48
N SER A 181 -17.16 1.13 28.41
CA SER A 181 -16.90 -0.09 29.17
C SER A 181 -18.17 -0.31 30.00
N THR A 182 -18.96 -1.26 29.59
CA THR A 182 -20.06 -1.88 30.34
C THR A 182 -19.71 -1.94 31.81
N LYS A 183 -20.51 -1.22 32.60
CA LYS A 183 -20.70 -1.54 34.03
C LYS A 183 -21.42 -2.87 34.15
#